data_9d4a9a622352e52f94380962acceb0b4
#
_entry.id   9d4a9a622352e52f94380962acceb0b4
#
_cell.length_a   1.000
_cell.length_b   1.000
_cell.length_c   1.000
_cell.angle_alpha   90.00
_cell.angle_beta   90.00
_cell.angle_gamma   90.00
#
_symmetry.space_group_name_H-M   'P 1'
#
loop_
_entity.id
_entity.type
_entity.pdbx_description
1 polymer ?
#
loop_
_entity_poly.entity_id
_entity_poly.type
_entity_poly.pdbx_seq_one_letter_code
_entity_poly.pdbx_strand_id
1 'polypeptide(L)'
;MKHFLKPFFALFLLTNLISSCNSKKEPYTVKFTSEKDTLSYVLGAMNAKTISESRTESFEKLDKEQVIKGFNANLAGTPAEACLSTLQQLFGPTYQDFNPSYLKEGSLCMGKLTGYAFYYDIRKLGALDRVNFTMVKKGFEDGLYRRDSTVIKPNSMRFIMSEFITGLNVDNGNKMLEKAKKIPGVQVFDNGIVLQTLQAGKGPNPGATDDVKVHYILTSALGDTIQSSYRGDQNGKVEPIPLSLNGGVIPGWSFAIPKMKVGGKYRIYVPWNLAYGEQQGKESLCFFVELIERGAAGSFTNPIKTNQQ
;
A
#
# COMPACT_ATOMS: atom_id res chain seq x y z
N MET A 1 22.95 -2.66 4.15
CA MET A 1 21.85 -3.29 4.88
C MET A 1 20.77 -2.28 5.28
N LYS A 2 20.05 -1.67 4.31
CA LYS A 2 18.98 -0.65 4.54
C LYS A 2 17.67 -0.99 3.83
N HIS A 3 17.35 -2.28 3.63
CA HIS A 3 16.20 -2.69 2.80
C HIS A 3 15.25 -3.70 3.47
N PHE A 4 15.09 -3.67 4.79
CA PHE A 4 14.19 -4.58 5.47
C PHE A 4 13.17 -3.84 6.32
N LEU A 5 12.25 -3.11 5.70
CA LEU A 5 10.94 -2.79 6.25
C LEU A 5 10.13 -2.08 5.15
N LYS A 6 9.72 -2.84 4.13
CA LYS A 6 8.60 -2.42 3.29
C LYS A 6 7.32 -2.72 4.06
N PRO A 7 6.35 -1.81 4.12
CA PRO A 7 5.05 -2.09 4.70
C PRO A 7 4.39 -3.20 3.86
N PHE A 8 4.16 -4.35 4.50
CA PHE A 8 3.42 -5.46 3.92
C PHE A 8 1.93 -5.18 4.07
N PHE A 9 1.34 -4.37 3.18
CA PHE A 9 -0.07 -4.48 2.83
C PHE A 9 -0.17 -5.46 1.65
N ALA A 10 0.09 -6.73 1.92
CA ALA A 10 -0.19 -7.79 0.97
C ALA A 10 -1.64 -8.23 1.16
N LEU A 11 -2.45 -7.93 0.17
CA LEU A 11 -3.79 -8.48 -0.04
C LEU A 11 -3.69 -10.02 -0.14
N PHE A 12 -4.05 -10.75 0.91
CA PHE A 12 -4.10 -12.21 0.90
C PHE A 12 -5.53 -12.70 0.72
N LEU A 13 -5.78 -13.29 -0.45
CA LEU A 13 -6.88 -14.22 -0.70
C LEU A 13 -6.56 -15.56 -0.02
N LEU A 14 -7.43 -16.05 0.83
CA LEU A 14 -7.33 -17.41 1.37
C LEU A 14 -8.66 -18.11 1.57
N THR A 15 -8.65 -19.33 1.10
CA THR A 15 -9.68 -20.35 1.09
C THR A 15 -9.82 -21.06 2.45
N ASN A 16 -11.03 -21.56 2.68
CA ASN A 16 -11.58 -22.24 3.84
C ASN A 16 -10.80 -23.44 4.39
N LEU A 17 -10.91 -23.66 5.71
CA LEU A 17 -11.19 -24.98 6.30
C LEU A 17 -11.84 -24.81 7.69
N ILE A 18 -12.94 -25.52 7.87
CA ILE A 18 -13.77 -25.57 9.07
C ILE A 18 -13.31 -26.74 9.93
N SER A 19 -13.13 -26.54 11.22
CA SER A 19 -13.16 -27.61 12.20
C SER A 19 -13.93 -27.18 13.44
N SER A 20 -14.94 -27.97 13.78
CA SER A 20 -15.92 -27.77 14.83
C SER A 20 -15.44 -28.37 16.15
N CYS A 21 -15.54 -27.61 17.23
CA CYS A 21 -15.67 -28.18 18.59
C CYS A 21 -16.71 -27.41 19.37
N ASN A 22 -17.72 -28.16 19.83
CA ASN A 22 -18.94 -27.70 20.46
C ASN A 22 -18.75 -27.61 22.00
N SER A 23 -18.65 -26.38 22.52
CA SER A 23 -18.97 -26.09 23.92
C SER A 23 -19.86 -24.86 23.96
N LYS A 24 -21.09 -24.99 24.50
CA LYS A 24 -22.02 -23.87 24.69
C LYS A 24 -21.43 -22.86 25.68
N LYS A 25 -20.52 -22.00 25.19
CA LYS A 25 -20.19 -20.73 25.85
C LYS A 25 -21.10 -19.65 25.28
N GLU A 26 -21.57 -18.76 26.12
CA GLU A 26 -22.24 -17.53 25.73
C GLU A 26 -21.48 -16.90 24.52
N PRO A 27 -22.20 -16.44 23.50
CA PRO A 27 -21.55 -15.88 22.33
C PRO A 27 -20.67 -14.69 22.78
N TYR A 28 -19.38 -14.79 22.50
CA TYR A 28 -18.46 -13.71 22.77
C TYR A 28 -18.86 -12.50 21.94
N THR A 29 -19.14 -11.39 22.59
CA THR A 29 -19.62 -10.17 21.94
C THR A 29 -18.72 -8.99 22.29
N VAL A 30 -18.52 -8.10 21.31
CA VAL A 30 -17.85 -6.80 21.48
C VAL A 30 -18.88 -5.72 21.17
N LYS A 31 -19.03 -4.75 22.09
CA LYS A 31 -19.94 -3.62 21.89
C LYS A 31 -19.22 -2.52 21.09
N PHE A 32 -19.74 -2.18 19.94
CA PHE A 32 -19.32 -1.02 19.15
C PHE A 32 -20.28 0.14 19.38
N THR A 33 -19.77 1.35 19.53
CA THR A 33 -20.56 2.57 19.74
C THR A 33 -20.54 3.49 18.53
N SER A 34 -19.65 3.21 17.58
CA SER A 34 -19.48 4.00 16.35
C SER A 34 -18.87 3.16 15.24
N GLU A 35 -18.96 3.65 14.00
CA GLU A 35 -18.22 3.09 12.86
C GLU A 35 -16.71 3.13 13.07
N LYS A 36 -16.21 4.18 13.74
CA LYS A 36 -14.81 4.31 14.14
C LYS A 36 -14.39 3.15 15.05
N ASP A 37 -15.23 2.71 15.97
CA ASP A 37 -14.95 1.57 16.84
C ASP A 37 -14.86 0.28 16.04
N THR A 38 -15.82 0.08 15.14
CA THR A 38 -15.87 -1.11 14.27
C THR A 38 -14.63 -1.20 13.38
N LEU A 39 -14.29 -0.08 12.72
CA LEU A 39 -13.08 0.02 11.92
C LEU A 39 -11.82 -0.28 12.74
N SER A 40 -11.70 0.35 13.91
CA SER A 40 -10.52 0.21 14.77
C SER A 40 -10.34 -1.23 15.27
N TYR A 41 -11.43 -1.89 15.60
CA TYR A 41 -11.43 -3.31 15.95
C TYR A 41 -10.93 -4.16 14.77
N VAL A 42 -11.46 -3.92 13.56
CA VAL A 42 -11.04 -4.62 12.33
C VAL A 42 -9.56 -4.41 12.05
N LEU A 43 -9.06 -3.18 12.16
CA LEU A 43 -7.64 -2.85 11.99
C LEU A 43 -6.76 -3.67 12.95
N GLY A 44 -7.16 -3.74 14.22
CA GLY A 44 -6.44 -4.53 15.23
C GLY A 44 -6.48 -6.02 14.92
N ALA A 45 -7.65 -6.56 14.62
CA ALA A 45 -7.85 -7.99 14.33
C ALA A 45 -7.07 -8.44 13.09
N MET A 46 -7.10 -7.65 12.02
CA MET A 46 -6.34 -7.95 10.80
C MET A 46 -4.84 -7.83 11.02
N ASN A 47 -4.39 -6.89 11.84
CA ASN A 47 -2.97 -6.78 12.18
C ASN A 47 -2.47 -7.99 12.97
N ALA A 48 -3.27 -8.54 13.89
CA ALA A 48 -2.94 -9.76 14.62
C ALA A 48 -2.83 -11.00 13.71
N LYS A 49 -3.57 -11.05 12.61
CA LYS A 49 -3.53 -12.16 11.65
C LYS A 49 -2.19 -12.32 10.97
N THR A 50 -1.43 -11.24 10.81
CA THR A 50 -0.05 -11.31 10.28
C THR A 50 0.84 -12.22 11.15
N ILE A 51 0.55 -12.33 12.45
CA ILE A 51 1.24 -13.22 13.38
C ILE A 51 0.53 -14.58 13.45
N SER A 52 -0.79 -14.59 13.69
CA SER A 52 -1.55 -15.82 13.95
C SER A 52 -1.77 -16.72 12.73
N GLU A 53 -1.63 -16.19 11.52
CA GLU A 53 -1.73 -16.90 10.24
C GLU A 53 -0.36 -17.10 9.58
N SER A 54 0.72 -16.74 10.25
CA SER A 54 2.08 -17.04 9.80
C SER A 54 2.22 -18.56 9.62
N ARG A 55 2.70 -18.97 8.44
CA ARG A 55 2.86 -20.40 8.08
C ARG A 55 4.02 -21.09 8.76
N THR A 56 4.80 -20.37 9.56
CA THR A 56 5.90 -20.95 10.30
C THR A 56 5.42 -21.46 11.67
N GLU A 57 5.58 -22.73 11.92
CA GLU A 57 5.26 -23.38 13.20
C GLU A 57 5.84 -22.64 14.42
N SER A 58 6.97 -21.97 14.21
CA SER A 58 7.64 -21.16 15.23
C SER A 58 6.79 -20.00 15.76
N PHE A 59 5.95 -19.38 14.92
CA PHE A 59 5.08 -18.28 15.35
C PHE A 59 3.87 -18.75 16.18
N GLU A 60 3.43 -20.00 16.00
CA GLU A 60 2.38 -20.59 16.83
C GLU A 60 2.84 -20.82 18.28
N LYS A 61 4.14 -20.95 18.50
CA LYS A 61 4.76 -21.15 19.81
C LYS A 61 4.90 -19.86 20.62
N LEU A 62 4.65 -18.69 20.03
CA LEU A 62 4.76 -17.40 20.74
C LEU A 62 3.83 -17.33 21.96
N ASP A 63 4.34 -16.73 23.03
CA ASP A 63 3.55 -16.36 24.20
C ASP A 63 2.62 -15.19 23.82
N LYS A 64 1.35 -15.50 23.57
CA LYS A 64 0.33 -14.54 23.13
C LYS A 64 0.12 -13.40 24.10
N GLU A 65 0.23 -13.65 25.41
CA GLU A 65 0.09 -12.60 26.44
C GLU A 65 1.22 -11.58 26.34
N GLN A 66 2.45 -12.06 26.12
CA GLN A 66 3.59 -11.15 25.93
C GLN A 66 3.50 -10.40 24.59
N VAL A 67 3.02 -11.04 23.52
CA VAL A 67 2.77 -10.36 22.24
C VAL A 67 1.75 -9.23 22.43
N ILE A 68 0.61 -9.49 23.10
CA ILE A 68 -0.42 -8.48 23.39
C ILE A 68 0.15 -7.36 24.24
N LYS A 69 0.92 -7.69 25.28
CA LYS A 69 1.57 -6.71 26.15
C LYS A 69 2.50 -5.80 25.36
N GLY A 70 3.34 -6.37 24.50
CA GLY A 70 4.26 -5.64 23.65
C GLY A 70 3.54 -4.72 22.66
N PHE A 71 2.52 -5.22 21.98
CA PHE A 71 1.68 -4.46 21.06
C PHE A 71 1.03 -3.24 21.75
N ASN A 72 0.37 -3.50 22.88
CA ASN A 72 -0.32 -2.46 23.63
C ASN A 72 0.62 -1.37 24.16
N ALA A 73 1.84 -1.75 24.56
CA ALA A 73 2.84 -0.82 25.06
C ALA A 73 3.43 0.09 23.97
N ASN A 74 3.35 -0.33 22.70
CA ASN A 74 4.06 0.37 21.61
C ASN A 74 3.15 1.05 20.56
N LEU A 75 1.87 1.19 20.87
CA LEU A 75 0.93 1.97 20.05
C LEU A 75 1.11 3.50 20.15
N ALA A 76 2.12 3.96 20.85
CA ALA A 76 2.55 5.36 20.89
C ALA A 76 3.71 5.67 19.92
N GLY A 77 4.21 4.66 19.20
CA GLY A 77 5.23 4.82 18.17
C GLY A 77 6.67 4.92 18.68
N THR A 78 6.97 4.30 19.82
CA THR A 78 8.35 4.22 20.31
C THR A 78 9.16 3.24 19.46
N PRO A 79 10.29 3.65 18.85
CA PRO A 79 11.13 2.73 18.08
C PRO A 79 11.56 1.53 18.93
N ALA A 80 11.55 0.35 18.32
CA ALA A 80 11.83 -0.91 18.99
C ALA A 80 12.99 -1.69 18.31
N GLU A 81 13.99 -0.98 17.81
CA GLU A 81 15.12 -1.54 17.04
C GLU A 81 15.89 -2.62 17.82
N ALA A 82 16.05 -2.45 19.14
CA ALA A 82 16.67 -3.47 20.00
C ALA A 82 15.92 -4.81 19.99
N CYS A 83 14.64 -4.80 19.62
CA CYS A 83 13.84 -6.02 19.51
C CYS A 83 14.25 -6.92 18.33
N LEU A 84 14.92 -6.39 17.31
CA LEU A 84 15.34 -7.18 16.16
C LEU A 84 16.39 -8.22 16.56
N SER A 85 17.36 -7.85 17.40
CA SER A 85 18.38 -8.78 17.90
C SER A 85 17.75 -9.89 18.77
N THR A 86 16.79 -9.53 19.63
CA THR A 86 16.07 -10.52 20.46
C THR A 86 15.27 -11.50 19.60
N LEU A 87 14.64 -11.04 18.51
CA LEU A 87 13.94 -11.94 17.59
C LEU A 87 14.91 -12.85 16.82
N GLN A 88 16.09 -12.37 16.47
CA GLN A 88 17.13 -13.22 15.88
C GLN A 88 17.64 -14.30 16.86
N GLN A 89 17.69 -14.02 18.15
CA GLN A 89 18.00 -15.00 19.18
C GLN A 89 16.89 -16.03 19.36
N LEU A 90 15.62 -15.62 19.22
CA LEU A 90 14.47 -16.52 19.31
C LEU A 90 14.34 -17.42 18.08
N PHE A 91 14.48 -16.87 16.88
CA PHE A 91 14.15 -17.55 15.62
C PHE A 91 15.35 -17.87 14.73
N GLY A 92 16.57 -17.57 15.19
CA GLY A 92 17.78 -17.66 14.36
C GLY A 92 17.83 -16.56 13.27
N PRO A 93 18.96 -16.44 12.55
CA PRO A 93 19.18 -15.40 11.54
C PRO A 93 18.28 -15.54 10.32
N THR A 94 17.78 -16.74 10.03
CA THR A 94 16.87 -17.04 8.90
C THR A 94 15.40 -17.15 9.32
N TYR A 95 15.09 -16.94 10.61
CA TYR A 95 13.74 -17.10 11.19
C TYR A 95 13.16 -18.52 11.05
N GLN A 96 14.01 -19.54 10.97
CA GLN A 96 13.61 -20.95 10.84
C GLN A 96 13.87 -21.78 12.10
N ASP A 97 14.70 -21.28 13.00
CA ASP A 97 15.02 -21.91 14.27
C ASP A 97 14.02 -21.48 15.37
N PHE A 98 14.11 -22.12 16.53
CA PHE A 98 13.34 -21.72 17.69
C PHE A 98 14.12 -22.00 18.97
N ASN A 99 14.47 -20.93 19.70
CA ASN A 99 15.15 -21.02 20.99
C ASN A 99 14.19 -20.63 22.14
N PRO A 100 13.67 -21.63 22.89
CA PRO A 100 12.68 -21.39 23.95
C PRO A 100 13.19 -20.50 25.10
N SER A 101 14.51 -20.38 25.28
CA SER A 101 15.09 -19.49 26.31
C SER A 101 14.76 -18.02 26.08
N TYR A 102 14.51 -17.62 24.84
CA TYR A 102 14.11 -16.26 24.47
C TYR A 102 12.62 -16.10 24.20
N LEU A 103 11.78 -17.12 24.49
CA LEU A 103 10.35 -17.12 24.14
C LEU A 103 9.61 -15.92 24.71
N LYS A 104 9.75 -15.66 26.01
CA LYS A 104 9.03 -14.60 26.70
C LYS A 104 9.43 -13.21 26.16
N GLU A 105 10.73 -12.95 26.09
CA GLU A 105 11.27 -11.67 25.64
C GLU A 105 11.06 -11.44 24.15
N GLY A 106 11.28 -12.46 23.33
CA GLY A 106 11.04 -12.43 21.89
C GLY A 106 9.56 -12.22 21.55
N SER A 107 8.65 -12.87 22.30
CA SER A 107 7.20 -12.63 22.15
C SER A 107 6.81 -11.19 22.48
N LEU A 108 7.37 -10.63 23.56
CA LEU A 108 7.18 -9.22 23.90
C LEU A 108 7.73 -8.30 22.79
N CYS A 109 8.90 -8.61 22.27
CA CYS A 109 9.53 -7.88 21.18
C CYS A 109 8.74 -7.97 19.87
N MET A 110 8.20 -9.13 19.53
CA MET A 110 7.29 -9.28 18.38
C MET A 110 6.10 -8.32 18.50
N GLY A 111 5.45 -8.29 19.67
CA GLY A 111 4.35 -7.37 19.94
C GLY A 111 4.77 -5.89 19.82
N LYS A 112 5.91 -5.51 20.38
CA LYS A 112 6.41 -4.13 20.30
C LYS A 112 6.66 -3.68 18.86
N LEU A 113 7.30 -4.51 18.04
CA LEU A 113 7.54 -4.20 16.63
C LEU A 113 6.25 -4.09 15.84
N THR A 114 5.30 -5.00 16.09
CA THR A 114 3.99 -4.98 15.44
C THR A 114 3.19 -3.73 15.83
N GLY A 115 3.20 -3.34 17.10
CA GLY A 115 2.53 -2.12 17.58
C GLY A 115 3.17 -0.84 17.02
N TYR A 116 4.49 -0.81 16.93
CA TYR A 116 5.22 0.30 16.31
C TYR A 116 4.89 0.43 14.81
N ALA A 117 4.95 -0.68 14.07
CA ALA A 117 4.64 -0.69 12.64
C ALA A 117 3.19 -0.23 12.40
N PHE A 118 2.22 -0.75 13.17
CA PHE A 118 0.83 -0.32 13.11
C PHE A 118 0.67 1.19 13.31
N TYR A 119 1.25 1.73 14.39
CA TYR A 119 1.17 3.16 14.66
C TYR A 119 1.80 4.00 13.56
N TYR A 120 2.99 3.58 13.09
CA TYR A 120 3.72 4.27 12.02
C TYR A 120 2.90 4.32 10.72
N ASP A 121 2.29 3.20 10.33
CA ASP A 121 1.48 3.11 9.11
C ASP A 121 0.22 4.00 9.21
N ILE A 122 -0.52 3.93 10.33
CA ILE A 122 -1.70 4.78 10.55
C ILE A 122 -1.32 6.27 10.54
N ARG A 123 -0.19 6.64 11.16
CA ARG A 123 0.34 8.00 11.14
C ARG A 123 0.71 8.45 9.72
N LYS A 124 1.43 7.61 8.98
CA LYS A 124 1.85 7.87 7.61
C LYS A 124 0.65 8.08 6.68
N LEU A 125 -0.40 7.29 6.87
CA LEU A 125 -1.67 7.43 6.15
C LEU A 125 -2.45 8.70 6.53
N GLY A 126 -2.05 9.42 7.59
CA GLY A 126 -2.76 10.58 8.12
C GLY A 126 -4.09 10.21 8.76
N ALA A 127 -4.20 9.02 9.37
CA ALA A 127 -5.44 8.44 9.86
C ALA A 127 -5.49 8.27 11.40
N LEU A 128 -4.59 8.91 12.16
CA LEU A 128 -4.58 8.79 13.63
C LEU A 128 -5.90 9.23 14.28
N ASP A 129 -6.53 10.25 13.75
CA ASP A 129 -7.82 10.78 14.22
C ASP A 129 -9.00 9.86 13.89
N ARG A 130 -8.84 8.94 12.96
CA ARG A 130 -9.84 7.95 12.52
C ARG A 130 -9.81 6.67 13.33
N VAL A 131 -8.89 6.52 14.28
CA VAL A 131 -8.66 5.27 15.01
C VAL A 131 -8.95 5.44 16.50
N ASN A 132 -9.67 4.48 17.07
CA ASN A 132 -9.84 4.30 18.51
C ASN A 132 -8.88 3.19 18.99
N PHE A 133 -7.78 3.57 19.60
CA PHE A 133 -6.73 2.62 20.02
C PHE A 133 -7.22 1.59 21.06
N THR A 134 -8.26 1.89 21.84
CA THR A 134 -8.86 0.91 22.74
C THR A 134 -9.47 -0.25 21.95
N MET A 135 -10.17 0.06 20.85
CA MET A 135 -10.76 -0.95 20.00
C MET A 135 -9.72 -1.67 19.13
N VAL A 136 -8.62 -1.00 18.75
CA VAL A 136 -7.47 -1.64 18.08
C VAL A 136 -6.86 -2.71 19.00
N LYS A 137 -6.60 -2.39 20.26
CA LYS A 137 -6.09 -3.36 21.26
C LYS A 137 -7.00 -4.56 21.40
N LYS A 138 -8.32 -4.31 21.49
CA LYS A 138 -9.32 -5.36 21.60
C LYS A 138 -9.36 -6.26 20.36
N GLY A 139 -9.38 -5.66 19.18
CA GLY A 139 -9.33 -6.40 17.91
C GLY A 139 -8.05 -7.21 17.76
N PHE A 140 -6.89 -6.65 18.12
CA PHE A 140 -5.61 -7.35 18.07
C PHE A 140 -5.60 -8.58 18.98
N GLU A 141 -6.06 -8.45 20.23
CA GLU A 141 -6.21 -9.57 21.15
C GLU A 141 -7.10 -10.66 20.56
N ASP A 142 -8.30 -10.29 20.08
CA ASP A 142 -9.26 -11.23 19.54
C ASP A 142 -8.75 -11.93 18.27
N GLY A 143 -8.05 -11.20 17.39
CA GLY A 143 -7.42 -11.76 16.20
C GLY A 143 -6.31 -12.75 16.54
N LEU A 144 -5.49 -12.46 17.57
CA LEU A 144 -4.41 -13.34 18.00
C LEU A 144 -4.96 -14.66 18.62
N TYR A 145 -6.10 -14.58 19.28
CA TYR A 145 -6.81 -15.76 19.82
C TYR A 145 -7.82 -16.38 18.83
N ARG A 146 -7.91 -15.86 17.60
CA ARG A 146 -8.84 -16.30 16.55
C ARG A 146 -10.32 -16.20 16.96
N ARG A 147 -10.66 -15.20 17.78
CA ARG A 147 -12.05 -14.90 18.23
C ARG A 147 -12.73 -13.83 17.38
N ASP A 148 -11.97 -13.06 16.62
CA ASP A 148 -12.42 -11.93 15.80
C ASP A 148 -13.55 -12.32 14.82
N SER A 149 -13.46 -13.51 14.21
CA SER A 149 -14.46 -14.01 13.26
C SER A 149 -15.83 -14.30 13.89
N THR A 150 -15.89 -14.46 15.21
CA THR A 150 -17.15 -14.59 15.94
C THR A 150 -17.81 -13.24 16.20
N VAL A 151 -17.03 -12.15 16.18
CA VAL A 151 -17.50 -10.78 16.42
C VAL A 151 -17.90 -10.12 15.09
N ILE A 152 -17.05 -10.21 14.07
CA ILE A 152 -17.30 -9.66 12.73
C ILE A 152 -16.92 -10.72 11.70
N LYS A 153 -17.83 -11.01 10.78
CA LYS A 153 -17.57 -11.99 9.70
C LYS A 153 -16.39 -11.55 8.85
N PRO A 154 -15.53 -12.48 8.38
CA PRO A 154 -14.33 -12.15 7.59
C PRO A 154 -14.60 -11.30 6.34
N ASN A 155 -15.73 -11.56 5.64
CA ASN A 155 -16.11 -10.77 4.47
C ASN A 155 -16.47 -9.32 4.85
N SER A 156 -17.13 -9.12 5.99
CA SER A 156 -17.44 -7.77 6.48
C SER A 156 -16.17 -7.03 6.90
N MET A 157 -15.20 -7.73 7.52
CA MET A 157 -13.89 -7.11 7.83
C MET A 157 -13.17 -6.63 6.57
N ARG A 158 -13.15 -7.47 5.51
CA ARG A 158 -12.53 -7.09 4.23
C ARG A 158 -13.22 -5.89 3.59
N PHE A 159 -14.54 -5.86 3.63
CA PHE A 159 -15.31 -4.72 3.12
C PHE A 159 -14.98 -3.44 3.88
N ILE A 160 -15.02 -3.46 5.22
CA ILE A 160 -14.67 -2.31 6.07
C ILE A 160 -13.26 -1.79 5.76
N MET A 161 -12.30 -2.70 5.59
CA MET A 161 -10.93 -2.32 5.22
C MET A 161 -10.85 -1.70 3.83
N SER A 162 -11.55 -2.28 2.85
CA SER A 162 -11.59 -1.75 1.49
C SER A 162 -12.13 -0.33 1.46
N GLU A 163 -13.24 -0.09 2.14
CA GLU A 163 -13.86 1.25 2.24
C GLU A 163 -12.92 2.25 2.95
N PHE A 164 -12.26 1.82 4.02
CA PHE A 164 -11.31 2.67 4.73
C PHE A 164 -10.12 3.06 3.83
N ILE A 165 -9.50 2.10 3.15
CA ILE A 165 -8.36 2.36 2.25
C ILE A 165 -8.80 3.25 1.09
N THR A 166 -9.96 2.97 0.48
CA THR A 166 -10.52 3.78 -0.60
C THR A 166 -10.75 5.22 -0.15
N GLY A 167 -11.34 5.41 1.04
CA GLY A 167 -11.54 6.74 1.61
C GLY A 167 -10.22 7.50 1.85
N LEU A 168 -9.19 6.80 2.35
CA LEU A 168 -7.87 7.39 2.53
C LEU A 168 -7.19 7.76 1.20
N ASN A 169 -7.32 6.92 0.19
CA ASN A 169 -6.76 7.19 -1.14
C ASN A 169 -7.38 8.44 -1.76
N VAL A 170 -8.71 8.58 -1.66
CA VAL A 170 -9.42 9.78 -2.14
C VAL A 170 -8.94 11.02 -1.39
N ASP A 171 -8.88 10.98 -0.05
CA ASP A 171 -8.49 12.13 0.75
C ASP A 171 -7.03 12.55 0.52
N ASN A 172 -6.13 11.58 0.49
CA ASN A 172 -4.71 11.84 0.24
C ASN A 172 -4.46 12.29 -1.20
N GLY A 173 -5.20 11.70 -2.16
CA GLY A 173 -5.19 12.13 -3.55
C GLY A 173 -5.65 13.59 -3.71
N ASN A 174 -6.75 13.97 -3.08
CA ASN A 174 -7.25 15.33 -3.10
C ASN A 174 -6.23 16.31 -2.48
N LYS A 175 -5.65 15.96 -1.32
CA LYS A 175 -4.59 16.77 -0.69
C LYS A 175 -3.37 16.93 -1.60
N MET A 176 -2.96 15.88 -2.30
CA MET A 176 -1.85 15.95 -3.26
C MET A 176 -2.18 16.88 -4.42
N LEU A 177 -3.36 16.75 -5.04
CA LEU A 177 -3.79 17.58 -6.15
C LEU A 177 -3.91 19.04 -5.74
N GLU A 178 -4.50 19.34 -4.58
CA GLU A 178 -4.60 20.72 -4.08
C GLU A 178 -3.23 21.35 -3.77
N LYS A 179 -2.27 20.57 -3.31
CA LYS A 179 -0.88 21.03 -3.16
C LYS A 179 -0.23 21.28 -4.52
N ALA A 180 -0.46 20.38 -5.48
CA ALA A 180 0.11 20.49 -6.82
C ALA A 180 -0.37 21.75 -7.56
N LYS A 181 -1.65 22.10 -7.45
CA LYS A 181 -2.24 23.32 -8.03
C LYS A 181 -1.56 24.62 -7.55
N LYS A 182 -0.98 24.61 -6.36
CA LYS A 182 -0.29 25.76 -5.74
C LYS A 182 1.17 25.91 -6.16
N ILE A 183 1.73 24.96 -6.91
CA ILE A 183 3.12 25.04 -7.39
C ILE A 183 3.21 26.12 -8.48
N PRO A 184 4.15 27.08 -8.38
CA PRO A 184 4.31 28.11 -9.40
C PRO A 184 4.58 27.53 -10.79
N GLY A 185 3.90 28.05 -11.82
CA GLY A 185 4.14 27.68 -13.21
C GLY A 185 3.53 26.34 -13.65
N VAL A 186 2.69 25.73 -12.86
CA VAL A 186 1.93 24.54 -13.28
C VAL A 186 0.78 24.89 -14.21
N GLN A 187 0.41 23.95 -15.06
CA GLN A 187 -0.83 24.00 -15.84
C GLN A 187 -1.87 23.15 -15.13
N VAL A 188 -3.01 23.74 -14.80
CA VAL A 188 -4.16 23.07 -14.21
C VAL A 188 -5.24 22.93 -15.27
N PHE A 189 -5.78 21.74 -15.47
CA PHE A 189 -6.78 21.44 -16.47
C PHE A 189 -8.14 21.16 -15.83
N ASP A 190 -9.23 21.41 -16.57
CA ASP A 190 -10.63 21.25 -16.09
C ASP A 190 -10.95 19.81 -15.65
N ASN A 191 -10.25 18.80 -16.21
CA ASN A 191 -10.38 17.40 -15.81
C ASN A 191 -9.61 17.05 -14.52
N GLY A 192 -9.00 18.04 -13.86
CA GLY A 192 -8.29 17.90 -12.59
C GLY A 192 -6.81 17.49 -12.71
N ILE A 193 -6.32 17.22 -13.91
CA ILE A 193 -4.87 16.96 -14.12
C ILE A 193 -4.09 18.24 -13.84
N VAL A 194 -2.94 18.08 -13.17
CA VAL A 194 -1.96 19.15 -13.01
C VAL A 194 -0.65 18.72 -13.68
N LEU A 195 -0.14 19.55 -14.59
CA LEU A 195 1.10 19.33 -15.31
C LEU A 195 2.15 20.36 -14.90
N GLN A 196 3.26 19.88 -14.36
CA GLN A 196 4.42 20.68 -14.02
C GLN A 196 5.55 20.42 -15.03
N THR A 197 6.06 21.47 -15.67
CA THR A 197 7.29 21.39 -16.46
C THR A 197 8.49 21.57 -15.54
N LEU A 198 9.31 20.52 -15.40
CA LEU A 198 10.55 20.55 -14.61
C LEU A 198 11.72 21.00 -15.50
N GLN A 199 11.72 20.53 -16.74
CA GLN A 199 12.69 20.91 -17.78
C GLN A 199 11.95 20.96 -19.11
N ALA A 200 12.00 22.10 -19.78
CA ALA A 200 11.35 22.24 -21.08
C ALA A 200 12.08 21.43 -22.15
N GLY A 201 11.34 20.62 -22.91
CA GLY A 201 11.85 19.98 -24.11
C GLY A 201 11.94 20.93 -25.28
N LYS A 202 12.78 20.58 -26.26
CA LYS A 202 12.99 21.37 -27.50
C LYS A 202 12.39 20.67 -28.72
N GLY A 203 12.09 19.38 -28.63
CA GLY A 203 11.50 18.61 -29.73
C GLY A 203 9.99 18.86 -29.91
N PRO A 204 9.36 18.20 -30.88
CA PRO A 204 7.93 18.32 -31.15
C PRO A 204 7.08 17.69 -30.04
N ASN A 205 5.82 18.09 -29.96
CA ASN A 205 4.83 17.41 -29.12
C ASN A 205 4.39 16.10 -29.79
N PRO A 206 4.11 15.02 -29.03
CA PRO A 206 3.44 13.84 -29.57
C PRO A 206 2.02 14.15 -30.02
N GLY A 207 1.56 13.47 -31.05
CA GLY A 207 0.15 13.40 -31.40
C GLY A 207 -0.63 12.49 -30.46
N ALA A 208 -1.96 12.59 -30.46
CA ALA A 208 -2.82 11.84 -29.54
C ALA A 208 -2.77 10.31 -29.75
N THR A 209 -2.33 9.86 -30.92
CA THR A 209 -2.24 8.43 -31.29
C THR A 209 -0.81 7.94 -31.45
N ASP A 210 0.19 8.80 -31.18
CA ASP A 210 1.59 8.46 -31.36
C ASP A 210 2.04 7.38 -30.36
N ASP A 211 3.10 6.69 -30.74
CA ASP A 211 3.92 5.95 -29.79
C ASP A 211 4.97 6.88 -29.19
N VAL A 212 5.31 6.66 -27.93
CA VAL A 212 6.34 7.42 -27.21
C VAL A 212 7.32 6.49 -26.51
N LYS A 213 8.55 6.94 -26.32
CA LYS A 213 9.50 6.33 -25.39
C LYS A 213 9.70 7.27 -24.21
N VAL A 214 9.53 6.76 -23.01
CA VAL A 214 9.63 7.53 -21.78
C VAL A 214 10.44 6.81 -20.72
N HIS A 215 11.11 7.59 -19.87
CA HIS A 215 11.40 7.15 -18.51
C HIS A 215 10.36 7.72 -17.57
N TYR A 216 10.00 6.94 -16.54
CA TYR A 216 9.06 7.43 -15.54
C TYR A 216 9.34 6.88 -14.13
N ILE A 217 8.86 7.64 -13.15
CA ILE A 217 8.72 7.21 -11.77
C ILE A 217 7.28 7.44 -11.37
N LEU A 218 6.59 6.37 -10.98
CA LEU A 218 5.24 6.42 -10.43
C LEU A 218 5.32 6.47 -8.91
N THR A 219 4.64 7.44 -8.32
CA THR A 219 4.48 7.56 -6.87
C THR A 219 3.01 7.60 -6.47
N SER A 220 2.73 7.11 -5.25
CA SER A 220 1.46 7.29 -4.58
C SER A 220 1.19 8.77 -4.24
N ALA A 221 -0.02 9.08 -3.81
CA ALA A 221 -0.36 10.40 -3.29
C ALA A 221 0.44 10.80 -2.03
N LEU A 222 1.02 9.84 -1.32
CA LEU A 222 1.89 10.03 -0.16
C LEU A 222 3.37 10.19 -0.52
N GLY A 223 3.72 10.04 -1.81
CA GLY A 223 5.09 10.17 -2.32
C GLY A 223 5.90 8.87 -2.31
N ASP A 224 5.30 7.73 -1.97
CA ASP A 224 5.98 6.43 -2.04
C ASP A 224 6.16 6.01 -3.50
N THR A 225 7.36 5.59 -3.86
CA THR A 225 7.64 5.07 -5.20
C THR A 225 7.01 3.69 -5.37
N ILE A 226 6.03 3.59 -6.26
CA ILE A 226 5.35 2.36 -6.64
C ILE A 226 6.15 1.64 -7.73
N GLN A 227 6.54 2.38 -8.77
CA GLN A 227 7.24 1.84 -9.94
C GLN A 227 8.24 2.86 -10.49
N SER A 228 9.32 2.36 -11.11
CA SER A 228 10.32 3.20 -11.76
C SER A 228 10.97 2.45 -12.91
N SER A 229 11.02 3.07 -14.10
CA SER A 229 11.77 2.56 -15.25
C SER A 229 13.27 2.69 -15.09
N TYR A 230 13.74 3.47 -14.10
CA TYR A 230 15.16 3.63 -13.82
C TYR A 230 15.76 2.49 -12.97
N ARG A 231 14.95 1.51 -12.55
CA ARG A 231 15.47 0.34 -11.80
C ARG A 231 16.18 -0.67 -12.69
N GLY A 232 16.06 -0.52 -14.02
CA GLY A 232 16.54 -1.49 -14.98
C GLY A 232 15.70 -2.76 -15.04
N ASP A 233 15.98 -3.59 -16.05
CA ASP A 233 15.43 -4.94 -16.21
C ASP A 233 16.17 -5.94 -15.30
N GLN A 234 15.89 -7.25 -15.47
CA GLN A 234 16.54 -8.34 -14.72
C GLN A 234 18.07 -8.39 -14.91
N ASN A 235 18.59 -7.77 -15.98
CA ASN A 235 20.02 -7.68 -16.28
C ASN A 235 20.61 -6.33 -15.85
N GLY A 236 19.83 -5.47 -15.19
CA GLY A 236 20.23 -4.13 -14.77
C GLY A 236 20.26 -3.09 -15.89
N LYS A 237 19.72 -3.39 -17.09
CA LYS A 237 19.67 -2.47 -18.22
C LYS A 237 18.55 -1.47 -18.04
N VAL A 238 18.89 -0.19 -18.03
CA VAL A 238 17.92 0.91 -17.94
C VAL A 238 17.60 1.41 -19.35
N GLU A 239 16.40 1.15 -19.83
CA GLU A 239 15.93 1.61 -21.14
C GLU A 239 14.62 2.38 -21.02
N PRO A 240 14.38 3.36 -21.93
CA PRO A 240 13.09 4.02 -22.03
C PRO A 240 11.99 3.01 -22.40
N ILE A 241 10.84 3.11 -21.76
CA ILE A 241 9.71 2.23 -22.00
C ILE A 241 8.92 2.72 -23.22
N PRO A 242 8.72 1.87 -24.24
CA PRO A 242 7.86 2.19 -25.38
C PRO A 242 6.39 2.05 -24.98
N LEU A 243 5.56 3.04 -25.31
CA LEU A 243 4.14 3.10 -24.97
C LEU A 243 3.35 3.67 -26.14
N SER A 244 2.14 3.17 -26.34
CA SER A 244 1.19 3.73 -27.30
C SER A 244 0.20 4.65 -26.60
N LEU A 245 0.04 5.87 -27.07
CA LEU A 245 -0.98 6.80 -26.57
C LEU A 245 -2.39 6.40 -27.03
N ASN A 246 -2.49 5.55 -28.05
CA ASN A 246 -3.75 5.01 -28.55
C ASN A 246 -4.20 3.78 -27.74
N GLY A 247 -4.70 4.01 -26.52
CA GLY A 247 -5.27 2.96 -25.66
C GLY A 247 -4.25 2.10 -24.88
N GLY A 248 -2.95 2.37 -24.98
CA GLY A 248 -1.91 1.63 -24.28
C GLY A 248 -1.53 2.22 -22.90
N VAL A 249 -2.14 3.34 -22.49
CA VAL A 249 -1.84 4.05 -21.25
C VAL A 249 -3.14 4.51 -20.55
N ILE A 250 -3.01 4.91 -19.29
CA ILE A 250 -4.15 5.48 -18.53
C ILE A 250 -4.65 6.79 -19.18
N PRO A 251 -5.94 7.15 -19.03
CA PRO A 251 -6.52 8.37 -19.63
C PRO A 251 -5.74 9.65 -19.31
N GLY A 252 -5.20 9.74 -18.09
CA GLY A 252 -4.38 10.87 -17.67
C GLY A 252 -3.12 11.06 -18.52
N TRP A 253 -2.49 9.98 -18.97
CA TRP A 253 -1.33 10.03 -19.84
C TRP A 253 -1.69 10.37 -21.28
N SER A 254 -2.76 9.74 -21.83
CA SER A 254 -3.27 10.08 -23.16
C SER A 254 -3.62 11.58 -23.28
N PHE A 255 -4.07 12.19 -22.19
CA PHE A 255 -4.34 13.63 -22.13
C PHE A 255 -3.09 14.50 -21.97
N ALA A 256 -2.17 14.13 -21.08
CA ALA A 256 -1.06 14.99 -20.66
C ALA A 256 0.15 14.92 -21.60
N ILE A 257 0.52 13.73 -22.11
CA ILE A 257 1.73 13.56 -22.92
C ILE A 257 1.69 14.36 -24.23
N PRO A 258 0.56 14.50 -24.95
CA PRO A 258 0.49 15.38 -26.12
C PRO A 258 0.75 16.86 -25.83
N LYS A 259 0.75 17.28 -24.57
CA LYS A 259 1.06 18.66 -24.15
C LYS A 259 2.54 18.86 -23.78
N MET A 260 3.33 17.78 -23.81
CA MET A 260 4.77 17.79 -23.51
C MET A 260 5.59 17.88 -24.78
N LYS A 261 6.82 18.35 -24.66
CA LYS A 261 7.80 18.36 -25.76
C LYS A 261 8.86 17.28 -25.54
N VAL A 262 9.26 16.62 -26.61
CA VAL A 262 10.38 15.65 -26.60
C VAL A 262 11.64 16.30 -26.04
N GLY A 263 12.39 15.55 -25.22
CA GLY A 263 13.57 16.01 -24.49
C GLY A 263 13.26 16.76 -23.21
N GLY A 264 11.98 16.84 -22.82
CA GLY A 264 11.54 17.50 -21.58
C GLY A 264 11.31 16.53 -20.42
N LYS A 265 11.32 17.10 -19.20
CA LYS A 265 11.00 16.42 -17.95
C LYS A 265 9.81 17.07 -17.29
N TYR A 266 8.87 16.25 -16.86
CA TYR A 266 7.58 16.71 -16.39
C TYR A 266 7.15 15.96 -15.15
N ARG A 267 6.21 16.56 -14.40
CA ARG A 267 5.47 15.85 -13.36
C ARG A 267 4.00 15.98 -13.66
N ILE A 268 3.30 14.85 -13.70
CA ILE A 268 1.87 14.77 -13.96
C ILE A 268 1.21 14.29 -12.67
N TYR A 269 0.29 15.09 -12.14
CA TYR A 269 -0.58 14.69 -11.04
C TYR A 269 -1.92 14.28 -11.65
N VAL A 270 -2.27 13.02 -11.48
CA VAL A 270 -3.42 12.41 -12.14
C VAL A 270 -4.47 12.05 -11.09
N PRO A 271 -5.70 12.62 -11.17
CA PRO A 271 -6.79 12.22 -10.30
C PRO A 271 -7.19 10.76 -10.58
N TRP A 272 -7.68 10.07 -9.57
CA TRP A 272 -7.94 8.64 -9.58
C TRP A 272 -8.82 8.16 -10.73
N ASN A 273 -9.84 8.95 -11.13
CA ASN A 273 -10.75 8.64 -12.24
C ASN A 273 -10.09 8.68 -13.63
N LEU A 274 -8.92 9.29 -13.76
CA LEU A 274 -8.08 9.31 -14.95
C LEU A 274 -6.81 8.46 -14.79
N ALA A 275 -6.66 7.78 -13.65
CA ALA A 275 -5.64 6.79 -13.36
C ALA A 275 -6.22 5.37 -13.56
N TYR A 276 -6.18 4.52 -12.54
CA TYR A 276 -6.68 3.14 -12.62
C TYR A 276 -8.13 2.97 -12.11
N GLY A 277 -8.80 4.05 -11.71
CA GLY A 277 -10.21 4.08 -11.36
C GLY A 277 -10.57 3.39 -10.04
N GLU A 278 -11.83 2.92 -9.96
CA GLU A 278 -12.37 2.28 -8.76
C GLU A 278 -11.74 0.93 -8.46
N GLN A 279 -11.35 0.19 -9.50
CA GLN A 279 -10.79 -1.15 -9.38
C GLN A 279 -9.48 -1.20 -8.61
N GLN A 280 -8.75 -0.08 -8.54
CA GLN A 280 -7.53 0.08 -7.74
C GLN A 280 -7.72 1.07 -6.58
N GLY A 281 -8.90 1.06 -5.96
CA GLY A 281 -9.17 1.76 -4.71
C GLY A 281 -9.15 3.28 -4.81
N LYS A 282 -9.46 3.85 -5.97
CA LYS A 282 -9.56 5.31 -6.20
C LYS A 282 -8.27 6.07 -5.83
N GLU A 283 -7.12 5.53 -6.17
CA GLU A 283 -5.84 6.16 -5.89
C GLU A 283 -5.47 7.20 -6.96
N SER A 284 -5.29 8.46 -6.54
CA SER A 284 -4.68 9.50 -7.38
C SER A 284 -3.16 9.35 -7.37
N LEU A 285 -2.52 9.56 -8.51
CA LEU A 285 -1.14 9.20 -8.74
C LEU A 285 -0.30 10.40 -9.19
N CYS A 286 0.99 10.37 -8.88
CA CYS A 286 1.94 11.33 -9.41
C CYS A 286 3.01 10.61 -10.24
N PHE A 287 3.23 11.09 -11.45
CA PHE A 287 4.25 10.57 -12.36
C PHE A 287 5.31 11.63 -12.63
N PHE A 288 6.56 11.30 -12.36
CA PHE A 288 7.66 11.95 -13.06
C PHE A 288 7.79 11.28 -14.42
N VAL A 289 7.91 12.06 -15.50
CA VAL A 289 8.03 11.57 -16.88
C VAL A 289 9.14 12.34 -17.59
N GLU A 290 10.10 11.61 -18.16
CA GLU A 290 11.06 12.11 -19.11
C GLU A 290 10.67 11.62 -20.50
N LEU A 291 10.27 12.52 -21.37
CA LEU A 291 9.83 12.20 -22.73
C LEU A 291 11.03 12.17 -23.68
N ILE A 292 11.45 10.97 -24.05
CA ILE A 292 12.69 10.72 -24.80
C ILE A 292 12.45 10.85 -26.30
N GLU A 293 11.40 10.20 -26.81
CA GLU A 293 11.16 10.08 -28.25
C GLU A 293 9.66 9.97 -28.54
N ARG A 294 9.24 10.39 -29.73
CA ARG A 294 7.92 10.13 -30.29
C ARG A 294 8.03 9.52 -31.68
N GLY A 295 7.07 8.73 -32.08
CA GLY A 295 6.93 8.16 -33.41
C GLY A 295 5.47 7.99 -33.77
N ALA A 296 5.20 7.73 -35.06
CA ALA A 296 3.84 7.40 -35.48
C ALA A 296 3.32 6.14 -34.76
N ALA A 297 2.02 5.96 -34.70
CA ALA A 297 1.39 4.76 -34.11
C ALA A 297 2.04 3.47 -34.65
N GLY A 298 2.41 2.56 -33.75
CA GLY A 298 3.08 1.30 -34.08
C GLY A 298 4.58 1.38 -34.34
N SER A 299 5.21 2.58 -34.21
CA SER A 299 6.66 2.73 -34.43
C SER A 299 7.50 2.02 -33.38
N PHE A 300 7.03 1.97 -32.13
CA PHE A 300 7.76 1.40 -31.00
C PHE A 300 7.02 0.26 -30.32
N THR A 301 5.71 0.16 -30.53
CA THR A 301 4.86 -0.88 -29.99
C THR A 301 4.32 -1.72 -31.16
N ASN A 302 4.37 -3.06 -31.03
CA ASN A 302 3.67 -3.89 -32.00
C ASN A 302 2.16 -3.56 -31.93
N PRO A 303 1.47 -3.35 -33.07
CA PRO A 303 0.03 -3.16 -33.05
C PRO A 303 -0.60 -4.35 -32.34
N ILE A 304 -1.40 -4.07 -31.31
CA ILE A 304 -2.19 -5.11 -30.62
C ILE A 304 -3.01 -5.79 -31.72
N LYS A 305 -2.69 -7.05 -32.02
CA LYS A 305 -3.55 -7.86 -32.84
C LYS A 305 -4.86 -8.00 -32.06
N THR A 306 -5.85 -7.19 -32.36
CA THR A 306 -7.23 -7.40 -31.96
C THR A 306 -7.65 -8.70 -32.59
N ASN A 307 -7.58 -9.81 -31.85
CA ASN A 307 -8.26 -11.04 -32.24
C ASN A 307 -9.76 -10.74 -32.16
N GLN A 308 -10.31 -10.30 -33.26
CA GLN A 308 -11.72 -10.47 -33.54
C GLN A 308 -11.94 -11.98 -33.75
N GLN A 309 -12.50 -12.64 -32.75
CA GLN A 309 -13.31 -13.84 -32.89
C GLN A 309 -14.53 -13.73 -32.03
#